data_94b6f183b9224d67af577b5e70eb3373
#
_entry.id   94b6f183b9224d67af577b5e70eb3373
#
_cell.length_a   1.000
_cell.length_b   1.000
_cell.length_c   1.000
_cell.angle_alpha   90.00
_cell.angle_beta   90.00
_cell.angle_gamma   90.00
#
_symmetry.space_group_name_H-M   'P 1'
#
loop_
_entity.id
_entity.type
_entity.pdbx_description
1 polymer ?
#
loop_
_entity_poly.entity_id
_entity_poly.type
_entity_poly.pdbx_seq_one_letter_code
_entity_poly.pdbx_strand_id
1 'polypeptide(L)'
;TILIKHEQFDYAMPELTEEPTWIYLSSMADGTLPYHQQLGKYLIDHPNVKVAFQPGTFQMKMGTEALADIYGRTEIFFCNKEESQRILKTETHDIKELLNGLAALGPKLVVITDGREGSYARERDGQMWHAPMYPDPKPPLERTGAGDASASTCVAYLHKGMNLEESLLRGQINSASVVQEIGAQKGLLNADQIEEWYSKRPADFKATPLS
;
A
#
# COMPACT_ATOMS: atom_id res chain seq x y z
N THR A 1 -8.07 12.89 -8.18
CA THR A 1 -8.15 14.36 -8.04
C THR A 1 -6.91 14.86 -7.30
N ILE A 2 -6.15 15.77 -7.89
CA ILE A 2 -5.00 16.41 -7.22
C ILE A 2 -5.55 17.67 -6.53
N LEU A 3 -5.56 17.68 -5.21
CA LEU A 3 -6.08 18.78 -4.40
C LEU A 3 -5.05 19.85 -4.09
N ILE A 4 -3.76 19.49 -4.07
CA ILE A 4 -2.64 20.36 -3.73
C ILE A 4 -1.59 20.28 -4.84
N LYS A 5 -1.18 21.44 -5.36
CA LYS A 5 -0.13 21.52 -6.38
C LYS A 5 1.25 21.59 -5.72
N HIS A 6 2.21 20.83 -6.22
CA HIS A 6 3.59 20.77 -5.70
C HIS A 6 4.30 22.12 -5.68
N GLU A 7 4.00 23.01 -6.62
CA GLU A 7 4.56 24.37 -6.71
C GLU A 7 4.34 25.22 -5.46
N GLN A 8 3.46 24.75 -4.56
CA GLN A 8 3.10 25.46 -3.33
C GLN A 8 3.93 25.01 -2.11
N PHE A 9 4.81 24.00 -2.26
CA PHE A 9 5.52 23.38 -1.14
C PHE A 9 6.98 23.05 -1.49
N ASP A 10 7.88 23.40 -0.57
CA ASP A 10 9.23 22.87 -0.56
C ASP A 10 9.25 21.55 0.22
N TYR A 11 9.52 20.47 -0.47
CA TYR A 11 9.62 19.15 0.14
C TYR A 11 11.02 18.96 0.73
N ALA A 12 11.11 18.94 2.04
CA ALA A 12 12.33 18.64 2.78
C ALA A 12 12.04 17.58 3.84
N MET A 13 13.07 16.79 4.17
CA MET A 13 12.97 15.87 5.31
C MET A 13 12.73 16.70 6.58
N PRO A 14 11.70 16.35 7.38
CA PRO A 14 11.48 17.00 8.66
C PRO A 14 12.63 16.68 9.62
N GLU A 15 12.91 17.60 10.54
CA GLU A 15 13.73 17.27 11.71
C GLU A 15 12.94 16.32 12.60
N LEU A 16 13.44 15.09 12.73
CA LEU A 16 12.82 14.07 13.57
C LEU A 16 13.45 14.12 14.96
N THR A 17 12.65 14.37 15.99
CA THR A 17 13.09 14.40 17.39
C THR A 17 13.34 12.97 17.93
N GLU A 18 12.69 11.98 17.33
CA GLU A 18 12.82 10.56 17.66
C GLU A 18 12.85 9.73 16.39
N GLU A 19 13.58 8.61 16.40
CA GLU A 19 13.59 7.67 15.27
C GLU A 19 12.20 7.00 15.14
N PRO A 20 11.52 7.13 14.01
CA PRO A 20 10.22 6.49 13.82
C PRO A 20 10.40 4.98 13.62
N THR A 21 9.46 4.18 14.09
CA THR A 21 9.43 2.74 13.78
C THR A 21 8.98 2.45 12.36
N TRP A 22 8.09 3.31 11.80
CA TRP A 22 7.59 3.21 10.44
C TRP A 22 7.52 4.58 9.77
N ILE A 23 7.83 4.59 8.49
CA ILE A 23 7.55 5.70 7.55
C ILE A 23 6.58 5.19 6.49
N TYR A 24 5.44 5.87 6.32
CA TYR A 24 4.51 5.61 5.25
C TYR A 24 4.74 6.64 4.14
N LEU A 25 5.37 6.21 3.05
CA LEU A 25 5.63 7.02 1.87
C LEU A 25 4.51 6.79 0.84
N SER A 26 3.59 7.72 0.75
CA SER A 26 2.49 7.71 -0.20
C SER A 26 2.82 8.56 -1.43
N SER A 27 1.82 8.80 -2.29
CA SER A 27 1.93 9.63 -3.48
C SER A 27 2.45 11.03 -3.15
N MET A 28 3.48 11.44 -3.86
CA MET A 28 4.06 12.79 -3.80
C MET A 28 3.99 13.48 -5.17
N ALA A 29 4.15 14.79 -5.16
CA ALA A 29 4.06 15.63 -6.34
C ALA A 29 5.28 15.48 -7.27
N ASP A 30 5.20 16.09 -8.44
CA ASP A 30 6.33 16.20 -9.35
C ASP A 30 7.48 17.01 -8.72
N GLY A 31 8.72 16.78 -9.18
CA GLY A 31 9.89 17.51 -8.68
C GLY A 31 10.41 17.05 -7.31
N THR A 32 9.84 16.01 -6.71
CA THR A 32 10.21 15.54 -5.36
C THR A 32 11.37 14.52 -5.33
N LEU A 33 12.08 14.30 -6.41
CA LEU A 33 13.24 13.39 -6.44
C LEU A 33 14.31 13.73 -5.38
N PRO A 34 14.68 15.01 -5.15
CA PRO A 34 15.65 15.33 -4.09
C PRO A 34 15.18 14.90 -2.68
N TYR A 35 13.88 14.99 -2.39
CA TYR A 35 13.32 14.50 -1.14
C TYR A 35 13.47 12.97 -1.02
N HIS A 36 13.17 12.22 -2.09
CA HIS A 36 13.33 10.77 -2.09
C HIS A 36 14.79 10.34 -1.91
N GLN A 37 15.73 11.08 -2.49
CA GLN A 37 17.16 10.82 -2.28
C GLN A 37 17.59 11.08 -0.83
N GLN A 38 17.10 12.15 -0.21
CA GLN A 38 17.33 12.43 1.22
C GLN A 38 16.74 11.34 2.10
N LEU A 39 15.49 10.92 1.81
CA LEU A 39 14.85 9.82 2.52
C LEU A 39 15.62 8.51 2.34
N GLY A 40 16.04 8.19 1.12
CA GLY A 40 16.83 6.99 0.85
C GLY A 40 18.11 6.95 1.68
N LYS A 41 18.85 8.07 1.74
CA LYS A 41 20.03 8.20 2.58
C LYS A 41 19.70 8.04 4.07
N TYR A 42 18.65 8.72 4.55
CA TYR A 42 18.18 8.56 5.94
C TYR A 42 17.92 7.09 6.28
N LEU A 43 17.24 6.36 5.41
CA LEU A 43 16.91 4.95 5.62
C LEU A 43 18.12 4.03 5.62
N ILE A 44 19.20 4.36 4.90
CA ILE A 44 20.48 3.64 4.96
C ILE A 44 21.11 3.81 6.34
N ASP A 45 21.11 5.03 6.87
CA ASP A 45 21.67 5.37 8.17
C ASP A 45 20.81 4.85 9.35
N HIS A 46 19.51 4.57 9.10
CA HIS A 46 18.53 4.10 10.09
C HIS A 46 17.92 2.73 9.71
N PRO A 47 18.68 1.62 9.84
CA PRO A 47 18.28 0.30 9.33
C PRO A 47 17.05 -0.30 10.03
N ASN A 48 16.69 0.17 11.23
CA ASN A 48 15.53 -0.32 11.99
C ASN A 48 14.21 0.31 11.54
N VAL A 49 14.26 1.45 10.85
CA VAL A 49 13.08 2.12 10.33
C VAL A 49 12.46 1.29 9.20
N LYS A 50 11.21 0.93 9.34
CA LYS A 50 10.45 0.21 8.33
C LYS A 50 9.76 1.20 7.38
N VAL A 51 9.67 0.87 6.10
CA VAL A 51 9.01 1.71 5.11
C VAL A 51 7.82 0.98 4.50
N ALA A 52 6.67 1.62 4.54
CA ALA A 52 5.55 1.28 3.67
C ALA A 52 5.59 2.23 2.48
N PHE A 53 5.64 1.69 1.27
CA PHE A 53 5.73 2.49 0.05
C PHE A 53 4.54 2.22 -0.86
N GLN A 54 3.79 3.29 -1.16
CA GLN A 54 2.67 3.30 -2.10
C GLN A 54 2.89 4.44 -3.11
N PRO A 55 3.59 4.19 -4.23
CA PRO A 55 3.94 5.23 -5.18
C PRO A 55 2.72 5.80 -5.89
N GLY A 56 2.75 7.10 -6.13
CA GLY A 56 1.81 7.76 -7.04
C GLY A 56 2.38 7.92 -8.44
N THR A 57 1.61 8.57 -9.31
CA THR A 57 1.93 8.76 -10.74
C THR A 57 3.31 9.38 -10.97
N PHE A 58 3.69 10.37 -10.18
CA PHE A 58 4.98 11.05 -10.36
C PHE A 58 6.16 10.20 -9.94
N GLN A 59 6.03 9.45 -8.84
CA GLN A 59 7.05 8.51 -8.40
C GLN A 59 7.25 7.36 -9.40
N MET A 60 6.17 6.85 -9.99
CA MET A 60 6.27 5.87 -11.08
C MET A 60 6.97 6.45 -12.32
N LYS A 61 6.76 7.74 -12.64
CA LYS A 61 7.48 8.42 -13.74
C LYS A 61 8.97 8.61 -13.47
N MET A 62 9.37 8.80 -12.20
CA MET A 62 10.80 8.87 -11.83
C MET A 62 11.52 7.56 -12.18
N GLY A 63 10.80 6.45 -12.11
CA GLY A 63 11.30 5.11 -12.42
C GLY A 63 11.98 4.41 -11.25
N THR A 64 12.12 3.10 -11.40
CA THR A 64 12.63 2.21 -10.35
C THR A 64 14.11 2.46 -10.04
N GLU A 65 14.90 2.83 -11.04
CA GLU A 65 16.34 3.12 -10.88
C GLU A 65 16.57 4.35 -10.00
N ALA A 66 15.82 5.44 -10.25
CA ALA A 66 15.94 6.68 -9.49
C ALA A 66 15.47 6.52 -8.02
N LEU A 67 14.63 5.52 -7.74
CA LEU A 67 14.08 5.21 -6.41
C LEU A 67 14.63 3.90 -5.84
N ALA A 68 15.73 3.38 -6.35
CA ALA A 68 16.27 2.06 -5.98
C ALA A 68 16.53 1.93 -4.47
N ASP A 69 17.05 2.97 -3.83
CA ASP A 69 17.28 2.99 -2.38
C ASP A 69 15.97 2.87 -1.59
N ILE A 70 14.89 3.50 -2.06
CA ILE A 70 13.56 3.39 -1.45
C ILE A 70 13.01 1.97 -1.62
N TYR A 71 13.03 1.42 -2.86
CA TYR A 71 12.59 0.05 -3.12
C TYR A 71 13.36 -0.96 -2.27
N GLY A 72 14.70 -0.86 -2.21
CA GLY A 72 15.56 -1.76 -1.45
C GLY A 72 15.35 -1.69 0.07
N ARG A 73 14.82 -0.58 0.59
CA ARG A 73 14.53 -0.37 2.02
C ARG A 73 13.05 -0.58 2.37
N THR A 74 12.19 -0.86 1.38
CA THR A 74 10.76 -1.03 1.58
C THR A 74 10.45 -2.33 2.31
N GLU A 75 9.79 -2.21 3.47
CA GLU A 75 9.25 -3.36 4.21
C GLU A 75 8.00 -3.91 3.50
N ILE A 76 7.07 -3.03 3.12
CA ILE A 76 5.87 -3.41 2.39
C ILE A 76 5.57 -2.40 1.27
N PHE A 77 5.29 -2.92 0.09
CA PHE A 77 4.99 -2.18 -1.13
C PHE A 77 3.53 -2.39 -1.55
N PHE A 78 2.86 -1.31 -1.95
CA PHE A 78 1.49 -1.34 -2.43
C PHE A 78 1.36 -0.69 -3.80
N CYS A 79 0.63 -1.34 -4.69
CA CYS A 79 0.14 -0.75 -5.93
C CYS A 79 -1.12 -1.50 -6.42
N ASN A 80 -1.81 -0.97 -7.42
CA ASN A 80 -2.80 -1.77 -8.14
C ASN A 80 -2.16 -2.54 -9.31
N LYS A 81 -2.93 -3.44 -9.92
CA LYS A 81 -2.44 -4.31 -11.00
C LYS A 81 -1.95 -3.54 -12.22
N GLU A 82 -2.64 -2.49 -12.63
CA GLU A 82 -2.23 -1.66 -13.77
C GLU A 82 -0.94 -0.86 -13.44
N GLU A 83 -0.80 -0.40 -12.21
CA GLU A 83 0.41 0.25 -11.72
C GLU A 83 1.59 -0.73 -11.70
N SER A 84 1.37 -1.97 -11.27
CA SER A 84 2.42 -3.01 -11.28
C SER A 84 2.95 -3.27 -12.68
N GLN A 85 2.07 -3.35 -13.69
CA GLN A 85 2.45 -3.48 -15.09
C GLN A 85 3.29 -2.29 -15.58
N ARG A 86 2.88 -1.06 -15.22
CA ARG A 86 3.64 0.17 -15.58
C ARG A 86 5.01 0.22 -14.94
N ILE A 87 5.11 -0.12 -13.65
CA ILE A 87 6.37 -0.15 -12.89
C ILE A 87 7.34 -1.17 -13.50
N LEU A 88 6.84 -2.36 -13.82
CA LEU A 88 7.64 -3.46 -14.38
C LEU A 88 7.82 -3.37 -15.90
N LYS A 89 7.13 -2.42 -16.56
CA LYS A 89 7.15 -2.25 -18.03
C LYS A 89 6.80 -3.56 -18.75
N THR A 90 5.72 -4.20 -18.33
CA THR A 90 5.25 -5.50 -18.84
C THR A 90 3.77 -5.47 -19.16
N GLU A 91 3.36 -6.31 -20.09
CA GLU A 91 1.95 -6.53 -20.45
C GLU A 91 1.36 -7.80 -19.80
N THR A 92 2.14 -8.49 -18.94
CA THR A 92 1.63 -9.69 -18.28
C THR A 92 0.43 -9.38 -17.37
N HIS A 93 -0.55 -10.29 -17.38
CA HIS A 93 -1.68 -10.26 -16.46
C HIS A 93 -1.54 -11.31 -15.34
N ASP A 94 -0.46 -12.11 -15.37
CA ASP A 94 -0.19 -13.11 -14.36
C ASP A 94 0.22 -12.44 -13.05
N ILE A 95 -0.62 -12.61 -12.04
CA ILE A 95 -0.44 -11.95 -10.75
C ILE A 95 0.82 -12.42 -10.01
N LYS A 96 1.23 -13.69 -10.21
CA LYS A 96 2.44 -14.24 -9.59
C LYS A 96 3.70 -13.66 -10.23
N GLU A 97 3.69 -13.48 -11.55
CA GLU A 97 4.79 -12.81 -12.27
C GLU A 97 4.91 -11.36 -11.79
N LEU A 98 3.80 -10.64 -11.66
CA LEU A 98 3.78 -9.26 -11.17
C LEU A 98 4.29 -9.16 -9.72
N LEU A 99 3.83 -10.02 -8.82
CA LEU A 99 4.29 -10.07 -7.43
C LEU A 99 5.80 -10.36 -7.34
N ASN A 100 6.30 -11.33 -8.12
CA ASN A 100 7.72 -11.67 -8.14
C ASN A 100 8.57 -10.54 -8.74
N GLY A 101 8.10 -9.92 -9.82
CA GLY A 101 8.78 -8.80 -10.47
C GLY A 101 8.93 -7.60 -9.51
N LEU A 102 7.88 -7.25 -8.79
CA LEU A 102 7.94 -6.17 -7.80
C LEU A 102 8.84 -6.52 -6.62
N ALA A 103 8.79 -7.76 -6.11
CA ALA A 103 9.66 -8.21 -5.03
C ALA A 103 11.16 -8.18 -5.44
N ALA A 104 11.46 -8.44 -6.70
CA ALA A 104 12.82 -8.36 -7.24
C ALA A 104 13.40 -6.94 -7.24
N LEU A 105 12.57 -5.90 -7.12
CA LEU A 105 13.01 -4.51 -6.95
C LEU A 105 13.52 -4.22 -5.53
N GLY A 106 13.25 -5.11 -4.53
CA GLY A 106 13.75 -4.99 -3.17
C GLY A 106 12.74 -5.11 -2.03
N PRO A 107 11.44 -4.78 -2.21
CA PRO A 107 10.45 -4.87 -1.15
C PRO A 107 10.35 -6.27 -0.55
N LYS A 108 10.22 -6.35 0.78
CA LYS A 108 10.10 -7.64 1.48
C LYS A 108 8.70 -8.23 1.36
N LEU A 109 7.69 -7.38 1.48
CA LEU A 109 6.28 -7.70 1.29
C LEU A 109 5.75 -6.89 0.10
N VAL A 110 4.98 -7.52 -0.77
CA VAL A 110 4.36 -6.87 -1.92
C VAL A 110 2.86 -7.12 -1.88
N VAL A 111 2.07 -6.07 -2.09
CA VAL A 111 0.61 -6.15 -2.18
C VAL A 111 0.16 -5.51 -3.49
N ILE A 112 -0.61 -6.26 -4.27
CA ILE A 112 -1.28 -5.79 -5.49
C ILE A 112 -2.79 -5.83 -5.27
N THR A 113 -3.44 -4.69 -5.41
CA THR A 113 -4.91 -4.62 -5.39
C THR A 113 -5.46 -4.78 -6.81
N ASP A 114 -6.58 -5.51 -6.97
CA ASP A 114 -7.22 -5.78 -8.26
C ASP A 114 -8.76 -5.58 -8.19
N GLY A 115 -9.16 -4.43 -7.69
CA GLY A 115 -10.56 -4.02 -7.65
C GLY A 115 -11.48 -5.05 -6.97
N ARG A 116 -12.40 -5.64 -7.72
CA ARG A 116 -13.37 -6.63 -7.20
C ARG A 116 -12.76 -7.98 -6.86
N GLU A 117 -11.60 -8.28 -7.42
CA GLU A 117 -10.85 -9.51 -7.10
C GLU A 117 -10.18 -9.42 -5.72
N GLY A 118 -10.19 -8.25 -5.08
CA GLY A 118 -9.57 -8.03 -3.77
C GLY A 118 -8.09 -7.68 -3.87
N SER A 119 -7.24 -8.35 -3.12
CA SER A 119 -5.79 -8.12 -3.14
C SER A 119 -4.99 -9.41 -3.12
N TYR A 120 -3.83 -9.34 -3.72
CA TYR A 120 -2.84 -10.40 -3.76
C TYR A 120 -1.59 -9.92 -3.04
N ALA A 121 -0.95 -10.80 -2.30
CA ALA A 121 0.26 -10.46 -1.58
C ALA A 121 1.33 -11.53 -1.71
N ARG A 122 2.59 -11.11 -1.57
CA ARG A 122 3.75 -11.99 -1.51
C ARG A 122 4.59 -11.64 -0.30
N GLU A 123 4.93 -12.64 0.49
CA GLU A 123 5.85 -12.55 1.61
C GLU A 123 7.31 -12.71 1.18
N ARG A 124 8.22 -12.38 2.10
CA ARG A 124 9.66 -12.43 1.86
C ARG A 124 10.16 -13.83 1.48
N ASP A 125 9.61 -14.87 2.06
CA ASP A 125 9.94 -16.27 1.79
C ASP A 125 9.34 -16.80 0.50
N GLY A 126 8.50 -16.01 -0.18
CA GLY A 126 7.85 -16.36 -1.43
C GLY A 126 6.41 -16.87 -1.27
N GLN A 127 5.91 -17.06 -0.03
CA GLN A 127 4.52 -17.41 0.19
C GLN A 127 3.62 -16.30 -0.38
N MET A 128 2.58 -16.72 -1.11
CA MET A 128 1.63 -15.81 -1.73
C MET A 128 0.22 -16.04 -1.20
N TRP A 129 -0.54 -14.94 -1.10
CA TRP A 129 -1.88 -14.90 -0.55
C TRP A 129 -2.85 -14.19 -1.48
N HIS A 130 -4.09 -14.64 -1.47
CA HIS A 130 -5.23 -13.91 -2.00
C HIS A 130 -6.18 -13.56 -0.85
N ALA A 131 -6.47 -12.28 -0.68
CA ALA A 131 -7.49 -11.76 0.22
C ALA A 131 -8.66 -11.23 -0.63
N PRO A 132 -9.86 -11.84 -0.54
CA PRO A 132 -11.00 -11.41 -1.34
C PRO A 132 -11.47 -10.00 -0.93
N MET A 133 -12.15 -9.31 -1.84
CA MET A 133 -12.84 -8.07 -1.51
C MET A 133 -13.89 -8.33 -0.43
N TYR A 134 -13.97 -7.44 0.58
CA TYR A 134 -15.07 -7.50 1.53
C TYR A 134 -16.38 -7.13 0.80
N PRO A 135 -17.49 -7.87 1.00
CA PRO A 135 -18.76 -7.58 0.34
C PRO A 135 -19.24 -6.18 0.63
N ASP A 136 -19.53 -5.41 -0.43
CA ASP A 136 -20.06 -4.06 -0.27
C ASP A 136 -21.40 -4.08 0.47
N PRO A 137 -21.56 -3.36 1.60
CA PRO A 137 -22.85 -3.32 2.33
C PRO A 137 -23.99 -2.74 1.49
N LYS A 138 -23.66 -1.85 0.56
CA LYS A 138 -24.53 -1.23 -0.45
C LYS A 138 -23.67 -0.87 -1.67
N PRO A 139 -24.27 -0.59 -2.84
CA PRO A 139 -23.50 -0.14 -3.98
C PRO A 139 -22.57 1.03 -3.64
N PRO A 140 -21.29 1.00 -4.05
CA PRO A 140 -20.35 2.06 -3.76
C PRO A 140 -20.78 3.38 -4.42
N LEU A 141 -20.62 4.48 -3.68
CA LEU A 141 -20.89 5.83 -4.20
C LEU A 141 -19.69 6.36 -4.98
N GLU A 142 -18.50 6.10 -4.47
CA GLU A 142 -17.24 6.58 -5.04
C GLU A 142 -16.12 5.60 -4.69
N ARG A 143 -15.08 5.48 -5.54
CA ARG A 143 -13.94 4.58 -5.28
C ARG A 143 -12.67 5.30 -4.82
N THR A 144 -12.74 6.63 -4.67
CA THR A 144 -11.62 7.45 -4.19
C THR A 144 -11.23 7.06 -2.77
N GLY A 145 -9.93 6.79 -2.56
CA GLY A 145 -9.40 6.45 -1.26
C GLY A 145 -9.48 4.96 -0.88
N ALA A 146 -10.10 4.10 -1.70
CA ALA A 146 -10.19 2.66 -1.43
C ALA A 146 -8.81 2.01 -1.24
N GLY A 147 -7.88 2.28 -2.16
CA GLY A 147 -6.50 1.79 -2.08
C GLY A 147 -5.75 2.33 -0.87
N ASP A 148 -5.90 3.63 -0.59
CA ASP A 148 -5.25 4.28 0.55
C ASP A 148 -5.79 3.73 1.88
N ALA A 149 -7.10 3.55 2.00
CA ALA A 149 -7.74 2.95 3.17
C ALA A 149 -7.26 1.51 3.40
N SER A 150 -7.19 0.70 2.33
CA SER A 150 -6.68 -0.67 2.41
C SER A 150 -5.23 -0.71 2.85
N ALA A 151 -4.35 0.04 2.19
CA ALA A 151 -2.92 0.02 2.44
C ALA A 151 -2.57 0.56 3.83
N SER A 152 -3.09 1.73 4.21
CA SER A 152 -2.83 2.33 5.54
C SER A 152 -3.33 1.45 6.68
N THR A 153 -4.50 0.82 6.51
CA THR A 153 -5.03 -0.13 7.50
C THR A 153 -4.14 -1.37 7.61
N CYS A 154 -3.73 -1.96 6.50
CA CYS A 154 -2.82 -3.10 6.49
C CYS A 154 -1.52 -2.79 7.25
N VAL A 155 -0.90 -1.63 6.98
CA VAL A 155 0.32 -1.18 7.69
C VAL A 155 0.07 -1.00 9.18
N ALA A 156 -1.06 -0.41 9.58
CA ALA A 156 -1.39 -0.21 10.98
C ALA A 156 -1.53 -1.53 11.75
N TYR A 157 -2.12 -2.57 11.14
CA TYR A 157 -2.24 -3.88 11.76
C TYR A 157 -0.92 -4.66 11.76
N LEU A 158 -0.09 -4.54 10.71
CA LEU A 158 1.29 -5.07 10.72
C LEU A 158 2.14 -4.41 11.83
N HIS A 159 1.98 -3.10 12.03
CA HIS A 159 2.66 -2.39 13.13
C HIS A 159 2.24 -2.93 14.51
N LYS A 160 0.98 -3.33 14.67
CA LYS A 160 0.48 -4.00 15.88
C LYS A 160 0.93 -5.46 16.04
N GLY A 161 1.71 -5.99 15.08
CA GLY A 161 2.24 -7.35 15.12
C GLY A 161 1.32 -8.43 14.53
N MET A 162 0.26 -8.05 13.81
CA MET A 162 -0.57 -9.00 13.08
C MET A 162 0.17 -9.52 11.84
N ASN A 163 -0.09 -10.76 11.42
CA ASN A 163 0.45 -11.32 10.19
C ASN A 163 -0.14 -10.64 8.94
N LEU A 164 0.47 -10.90 7.78
CA LEU A 164 0.12 -10.20 6.53
C LEU A 164 -1.31 -10.53 6.09
N GLU A 165 -1.68 -11.81 6.05
CA GLU A 165 -2.99 -12.26 5.57
C GLU A 165 -4.15 -11.66 6.39
N GLU A 166 -4.02 -11.60 7.70
CA GLU A 166 -5.02 -11.01 8.58
C GLU A 166 -5.06 -9.47 8.46
N SER A 167 -3.90 -8.83 8.25
CA SER A 167 -3.81 -7.39 8.03
C SER A 167 -4.43 -6.97 6.70
N LEU A 168 -4.30 -7.80 5.64
CA LEU A 168 -4.95 -7.58 4.35
C LEU A 168 -6.48 -7.61 4.48
N LEU A 169 -7.03 -8.57 5.23
CA LEU A 169 -8.48 -8.67 5.44
C LEU A 169 -9.04 -7.42 6.11
N ARG A 170 -8.34 -6.84 7.12
CA ARG A 170 -8.74 -5.56 7.73
C ARG A 170 -8.66 -4.42 6.74
N GLY A 171 -7.64 -4.41 5.88
CA GLY A 171 -7.53 -3.46 4.78
C GLY A 171 -8.72 -3.52 3.83
N GLN A 172 -9.16 -4.72 3.44
CA GLN A 172 -10.33 -4.92 2.58
C GLN A 172 -11.63 -4.41 3.23
N ILE A 173 -11.79 -4.59 4.55
CA ILE A 173 -12.94 -4.06 5.30
C ILE A 173 -12.98 -2.53 5.24
N ASN A 174 -11.87 -1.87 5.54
CA ASN A 174 -11.82 -0.40 5.52
C ASN A 174 -11.98 0.17 4.10
N SER A 175 -11.44 -0.53 3.10
CA SER A 175 -11.67 -0.22 1.69
C SER A 175 -13.16 -0.29 1.31
N ALA A 176 -13.87 -1.33 1.74
CA ALA A 176 -15.31 -1.49 1.49
C ALA A 176 -16.15 -0.41 2.21
N SER A 177 -15.70 0.07 3.35
CA SER A 177 -16.40 1.12 4.10
C SER A 177 -16.19 2.50 3.45
N VAL A 178 -14.95 2.86 3.09
CA VAL A 178 -14.65 4.20 2.56
C VAL A 178 -15.42 4.50 1.27
N VAL A 179 -15.65 3.51 0.41
CA VAL A 179 -16.38 3.69 -0.85
C VAL A 179 -17.89 3.90 -0.69
N GLN A 180 -18.42 3.77 0.53
CA GLN A 180 -19.83 4.02 0.84
C GLN A 180 -20.14 5.50 1.08
N GLU A 181 -19.13 6.36 1.13
CA GLU A 181 -19.24 7.78 1.36
C GLU A 181 -18.53 8.58 0.27
N ILE A 182 -18.93 9.84 0.08
CA ILE A 182 -18.26 10.74 -0.86
C ILE A 182 -16.97 11.26 -0.23
N GLY A 183 -15.86 11.12 -0.93
CA GLY A 183 -14.52 11.52 -0.50
C GLY A 183 -13.76 10.41 0.22
N ALA A 184 -12.43 10.59 0.32
CA ALA A 184 -11.49 9.55 0.72
C ALA A 184 -11.38 9.29 2.23
N GLN A 185 -12.12 10.03 3.08
CA GLN A 185 -11.92 10.00 4.53
C GLN A 185 -13.19 9.74 5.34
N LYS A 186 -14.34 10.20 4.87
CA LYS A 186 -15.58 10.19 5.64
C LYS A 186 -16.04 8.78 6.04
N GLY A 187 -15.79 7.80 5.18
CA GLY A 187 -16.13 6.39 5.39
C GLY A 187 -15.06 5.56 6.08
N LEU A 188 -13.95 6.16 6.54
CA LEU A 188 -12.91 5.42 7.24
C LEU A 188 -13.41 4.93 8.60
N LEU A 189 -13.13 3.66 8.89
CA LEU A 189 -13.42 3.02 10.17
C LEU A 189 -12.25 3.18 11.14
N ASN A 190 -12.56 3.31 12.42
CA ASN A 190 -11.56 3.14 13.47
C ASN A 190 -11.30 1.64 13.75
N ALA A 191 -10.31 1.34 14.59
CA ALA A 191 -9.90 -0.04 14.86
C ALA A 191 -11.04 -0.90 15.41
N ASP A 192 -11.85 -0.39 16.36
CA ASP A 192 -12.95 -1.13 16.97
C ASP A 192 -14.03 -1.46 15.93
N GLN A 193 -14.34 -0.51 15.06
CA GLN A 193 -15.31 -0.71 13.98
C GLN A 193 -14.80 -1.74 12.96
N ILE A 194 -13.52 -1.74 12.62
CA ILE A 194 -12.91 -2.74 11.73
C ILE A 194 -13.05 -4.13 12.34
N GLU A 195 -12.75 -4.30 13.65
CA GLU A 195 -12.88 -5.59 14.32
C GLU A 195 -14.36 -6.01 14.49
N GLU A 196 -15.27 -5.06 14.67
CA GLU A 196 -16.71 -5.34 14.65
C GLU A 196 -17.15 -5.91 13.30
N TRP A 197 -16.74 -5.28 12.19
CA TRP A 197 -17.05 -5.77 10.84
C TRP A 197 -16.39 -7.13 10.58
N TYR A 198 -15.14 -7.28 11.01
CA TYR A 198 -14.42 -8.53 10.87
C TYR A 198 -15.11 -9.69 11.64
N SER A 199 -15.65 -9.43 12.83
CA SER A 199 -16.39 -10.42 13.60
C SER A 199 -17.68 -10.91 12.91
N LYS A 200 -18.28 -10.04 12.10
CA LYS A 200 -19.53 -10.30 11.35
C LYS A 200 -19.30 -10.74 9.91
N ARG A 201 -18.05 -10.98 9.52
CA ARG A 201 -17.69 -11.31 8.13
C ARG A 201 -18.35 -12.60 7.65
N PRO A 202 -18.62 -12.73 6.35
CA PRO A 202 -19.01 -14.00 5.74
C PRO A 202 -17.96 -15.09 5.98
N ALA A 203 -18.36 -16.35 6.02
CA ALA A 203 -17.48 -17.47 6.29
C ALA A 203 -16.41 -17.69 5.21
N ASP A 204 -16.67 -17.26 4.00
CA ASP A 204 -15.76 -17.31 2.84
C ASP A 204 -14.83 -16.10 2.75
N PHE A 205 -15.06 -15.04 3.54
CA PHE A 205 -14.14 -13.91 3.65
C PHE A 205 -12.92 -14.29 4.49
N LYS A 206 -11.95 -14.90 3.84
CA LYS A 206 -10.67 -15.35 4.43
C LYS A 206 -9.56 -15.27 3.39
N ALA A 207 -8.35 -14.98 3.84
CA ALA A 207 -7.18 -15.09 2.99
C ALA A 207 -6.86 -16.56 2.70
N THR A 208 -6.46 -16.84 1.47
CA THR A 208 -6.09 -18.19 1.00
C THR A 208 -4.74 -18.17 0.34
N PRO A 209 -3.92 -19.24 0.48
CA PRO A 209 -2.70 -19.36 -0.30
C PRO A 209 -3.02 -19.28 -1.80
N LEU A 210 -2.20 -18.54 -2.53
CA LEU A 210 -2.28 -18.45 -3.97
C LEU A 210 -1.52 -19.63 -4.58
N SER A 211 -2.29 -20.64 -5.01
CA SER A 211 -1.76 -21.88 -5.60
C SER A 211 -1.16 -21.70 -6.99
#